data_68874f7e7b61b8a648fe99c38bdeb5e7
#
_entry.id   68874f7e7b61b8a648fe99c38bdeb5e7
#
_cell.length_a   1.000
_cell.length_b   1.000
_cell.length_c   1.000
_cell.angle_alpha   90.00
_cell.angle_beta   90.00
_cell.angle_gamma   90.00
#
_symmetry.space_group_name_H-M   'P 1'
#
loop_
_entity.id
_entity.type
_entity.pdbx_description
1 polymer ?
#
loop_
_entity_poly.entity_id
_entity_poly.type
_entity_poly.pdbx_seq_one_letter_code
_entity_poly.pdbx_strand_id
1 'polypeptide(L)'
;MYTEVVYADDLNAYRVFPHHIDNAFIDKNMDTCQKELHSWGAANQVAFDAAKESRHILSQSDPSGNGFKMLGVTFDEQLTMSEAVGEIVTAAGWKLRTLVRTRRFYTDADLIILYKAHLLSFLEYRTPAVYHATRAILIRLDAVQSKFLRDVGVDEVTALAEFHLAPLQVRRDIAMLGLIHRTALGKGPPHFAEHFKRQGRLMHDPRSDCSAPLIKRSALGLVAVYNMLPPRIVASETIKTFQHDLQEMICKLAQAGYPQWRETLSPRGALETHPLVSLF
;
A
#
# COMPACT_ATOMS: atom_id res chain seq x y z
N MET A 1 -13.46 -19.61 13.41
CA MET A 1 -12.91 -20.24 12.19
C MET A 1 -11.74 -19.40 11.73
N TYR A 2 -10.65 -20.00 11.34
CA TYR A 2 -9.52 -19.30 10.72
C TYR A 2 -9.79 -19.08 9.24
N THR A 3 -9.24 -18.00 8.69
CA THR A 3 -9.21 -17.75 7.25
C THR A 3 -7.84 -18.14 6.71
N GLU A 4 -7.82 -19.00 5.73
CA GLU A 4 -6.61 -19.50 5.10
C GLU A 4 -6.29 -18.66 3.86
N VAL A 5 -5.01 -18.34 3.68
CA VAL A 5 -4.49 -17.65 2.50
C VAL A 5 -3.28 -18.43 2.00
N VAL A 6 -3.39 -18.95 0.79
CA VAL A 6 -2.33 -19.75 0.15
C VAL A 6 -1.73 -18.95 -1.00
N TYR A 7 -0.42 -18.90 -1.06
CA TYR A 7 0.33 -18.34 -2.17
C TYR A 7 1.50 -19.27 -2.52
N ALA A 8 1.40 -19.96 -3.65
CA ALA A 8 2.32 -21.02 -4.06
C ALA A 8 2.42 -22.11 -2.96
N ASP A 9 3.58 -22.25 -2.34
CA ASP A 9 3.88 -23.17 -1.23
C ASP A 9 3.72 -22.54 0.15
N ASP A 10 3.46 -21.22 0.23
CA ASP A 10 3.24 -20.54 1.50
C ASP A 10 1.77 -20.62 1.94
N LEU A 11 1.52 -21.18 3.12
CA LEU A 11 0.21 -21.22 3.78
C LEU A 11 0.20 -20.27 4.98
N ASN A 12 -0.74 -19.34 4.98
CA ASN A 12 -1.00 -18.44 6.10
C ASN A 12 -2.43 -18.64 6.59
N ALA A 13 -2.62 -18.71 7.91
CA ALA A 13 -3.93 -18.76 8.53
C ALA A 13 -4.06 -17.59 9.50
N TYR A 14 -5.15 -16.84 9.41
CA TYR A 14 -5.41 -15.74 10.34
C TYR A 14 -6.82 -15.77 10.90
N ARG A 15 -6.98 -15.16 12.07
CA ARG A 15 -8.29 -14.97 12.71
C ARG A 15 -8.32 -13.62 13.41
N VAL A 16 -9.44 -12.94 13.32
CA VAL A 16 -9.70 -11.70 14.06
C VAL A 16 -10.35 -12.04 15.38
N PHE A 17 -9.83 -11.49 16.47
CA PHE A 17 -10.37 -11.62 17.81
C PHE A 17 -10.86 -10.25 18.31
N PRO A 18 -11.95 -10.19 19.09
CA PRO A 18 -12.34 -8.98 19.80
C PRO A 18 -11.24 -8.51 20.75
N HIS A 19 -11.10 -7.21 20.93
CA HIS A 19 -10.02 -6.57 21.71
C HIS A 19 -9.98 -6.96 23.21
N HIS A 20 -11.08 -7.50 23.75
CA HIS A 20 -11.16 -7.93 25.15
C HIS A 20 -10.70 -9.37 25.40
N ILE A 21 -10.32 -10.09 24.35
CA ILE A 21 -9.83 -11.46 24.48
C ILE A 21 -8.33 -11.42 24.84
N ASP A 22 -7.95 -12.17 25.87
CA ASP A 22 -6.56 -12.27 26.32
C ASP A 22 -5.68 -13.10 25.38
N ASN A 23 -4.39 -12.85 25.40
CA ASN A 23 -3.42 -13.52 24.56
C ASN A 23 -3.32 -15.02 24.86
N ALA A 24 -3.54 -15.46 26.11
CA ALA A 24 -3.48 -16.87 26.46
C ALA A 24 -4.60 -17.67 25.78
N PHE A 25 -5.79 -17.09 25.67
CA PHE A 25 -6.88 -17.71 24.91
C PHE A 25 -6.57 -17.74 23.40
N ILE A 26 -5.97 -16.66 22.85
CA ILE A 26 -5.58 -16.60 21.45
C ILE A 26 -4.52 -17.66 21.16
N ASP A 27 -3.47 -17.78 21.98
CA ASP A 27 -2.41 -18.79 21.86
C ASP A 27 -2.96 -20.21 21.82
N LYS A 28 -3.90 -20.53 22.73
CA LYS A 28 -4.57 -21.84 22.74
C LYS A 28 -5.35 -22.12 21.44
N ASN A 29 -5.97 -21.08 20.87
CA ASN A 29 -6.65 -21.21 19.58
C ASN A 29 -5.66 -21.44 18.44
N MET A 30 -4.50 -20.75 18.45
CA MET A 30 -3.43 -20.95 17.46
C MET A 30 -2.84 -22.36 17.55
N ASP A 31 -2.62 -22.90 18.77
CA ASP A 31 -2.19 -24.27 18.97
C ASP A 31 -3.16 -25.29 18.37
N THR A 32 -4.46 -25.04 18.54
CA THR A 32 -5.51 -25.91 17.96
C THR A 32 -5.46 -25.85 16.42
N CYS A 33 -5.39 -24.66 15.84
CA CYS A 33 -5.29 -24.46 14.39
C CYS A 33 -4.05 -25.16 13.81
N GLN A 34 -2.90 -25.01 14.46
CA GLN A 34 -1.66 -25.65 14.02
C GLN A 34 -1.78 -27.18 14.02
N LYS A 35 -2.36 -27.77 15.08
CA LYS A 35 -2.61 -29.23 15.15
C LYS A 35 -3.54 -29.71 14.05
N GLU A 36 -4.59 -28.95 13.74
CA GLU A 36 -5.51 -29.26 12.65
C GLU A 36 -4.81 -29.24 11.28
N LEU A 37 -3.97 -28.21 11.05
CA LEU A 37 -3.17 -28.09 9.82
C LEU A 37 -2.18 -29.25 9.67
N HIS A 38 -1.46 -29.61 10.74
CA HIS A 38 -0.54 -30.75 10.73
C HIS A 38 -1.26 -32.09 10.48
N SER A 39 -2.43 -32.29 11.09
CA SER A 39 -3.27 -33.48 10.84
C SER A 39 -3.73 -33.55 9.39
N TRP A 40 -4.15 -32.43 8.82
CA TRP A 40 -4.51 -32.33 7.42
C TRP A 40 -3.29 -32.62 6.51
N GLY A 41 -2.13 -32.05 6.82
CA GLY A 41 -0.89 -32.28 6.10
C GLY A 41 -0.51 -33.75 6.08
N ALA A 42 -0.55 -34.42 7.26
CA ALA A 42 -0.26 -35.84 7.38
C ALA A 42 -1.23 -36.70 6.54
N ALA A 43 -2.54 -36.37 6.55
CA ALA A 43 -3.54 -37.07 5.75
C ALA A 43 -3.36 -36.87 4.22
N ASN A 44 -2.78 -35.76 3.81
CA ASN A 44 -2.58 -35.39 2.40
C ASN A 44 -1.13 -35.53 1.92
N GLN A 45 -0.25 -36.14 2.71
CA GLN A 45 1.17 -36.33 2.42
C GLN A 45 1.93 -35.01 2.21
N VAL A 46 1.52 -33.94 2.91
CA VAL A 46 2.18 -32.64 2.94
C VAL A 46 2.92 -32.50 4.27
N ALA A 47 4.22 -32.29 4.24
CA ALA A 47 5.03 -32.03 5.42
C ALA A 47 5.27 -30.51 5.59
N PHE A 48 4.93 -29.99 6.75
CA PHE A 48 5.29 -28.61 7.13
C PHE A 48 6.66 -28.59 7.78
N ASP A 49 7.47 -27.59 7.45
CA ASP A 49 8.80 -27.38 8.04
C ASP A 49 8.64 -26.59 9.36
N ALA A 50 8.74 -27.28 10.48
CA ALA A 50 8.60 -26.69 11.82
C ALA A 50 9.57 -25.53 12.07
N ALA A 51 10.72 -25.49 11.41
CA ALA A 51 11.69 -24.39 11.52
C ALA A 51 11.23 -23.10 10.83
N LYS A 52 10.26 -23.19 9.90
CA LYS A 52 9.67 -22.07 9.17
C LYS A 52 8.32 -21.63 9.72
N GLU A 53 7.74 -22.42 10.62
CA GLU A 53 6.47 -22.07 11.23
C GLU A 53 6.66 -20.95 12.26
N SER A 54 5.76 -19.99 12.22
CA SER A 54 5.74 -18.89 13.18
C SER A 54 4.32 -18.48 13.54
N ARG A 55 4.15 -17.97 14.77
CA ARG A 55 2.85 -17.52 15.28
C ARG A 55 2.99 -16.10 15.79
N HIS A 56 2.02 -15.25 15.47
CA HIS A 56 2.08 -13.82 15.77
C HIS A 56 0.72 -13.30 16.18
N ILE A 57 0.68 -12.50 17.25
CA ILE A 57 -0.49 -11.71 17.64
C ILE A 57 -0.22 -10.27 17.22
N LEU A 58 -0.95 -9.82 16.20
CA LEU A 58 -0.88 -8.45 15.71
C LEU A 58 -1.82 -7.57 16.53
N SER A 59 -1.28 -6.63 17.29
CA SER A 59 -2.04 -5.71 18.12
C SER A 59 -1.34 -4.37 18.25
N GLN A 60 -2.12 -3.30 18.40
CA GLN A 60 -1.55 -1.97 18.67
C GLN A 60 -1.17 -1.79 20.14
N SER A 61 -1.86 -2.50 21.05
CA SER A 61 -1.73 -2.33 22.50
C SER A 61 -0.99 -3.49 23.18
N ASP A 62 -1.22 -4.71 22.75
CA ASP A 62 -0.68 -5.93 23.38
C ASP A 62 -0.25 -6.94 22.30
N PRO A 63 0.82 -6.64 21.55
CA PRO A 63 1.35 -7.55 20.55
C PRO A 63 2.14 -8.68 21.19
N SER A 64 2.21 -9.85 20.53
CA SER A 64 3.03 -10.98 20.96
C SER A 64 3.66 -11.68 19.77
N GLY A 65 4.85 -12.18 19.98
CA GLY A 65 5.71 -12.79 18.98
C GLY A 65 6.79 -11.82 18.50
N ASN A 66 7.53 -12.22 17.49
CA ASN A 66 8.52 -11.39 16.81
C ASN A 66 7.96 -10.95 15.45
N GLY A 67 8.56 -9.95 14.83
CA GLY A 67 8.27 -9.61 13.44
C GLY A 67 8.43 -10.81 12.51
N PHE A 68 7.66 -10.88 11.47
CA PHE A 68 7.68 -11.97 10.48
C PHE A 68 7.80 -11.44 9.07
N LYS A 69 8.25 -12.30 8.16
CA LYS A 69 8.39 -11.95 6.75
C LYS A 69 7.37 -12.71 5.91
N MET A 70 6.58 -11.98 5.13
CA MET A 70 5.61 -12.54 4.19
C MET A 70 5.79 -11.90 2.82
N LEU A 71 5.94 -12.71 1.77
CA LEU A 71 6.15 -12.27 0.39
C LEU A 71 7.23 -11.19 0.24
N GLY A 72 8.34 -11.34 0.99
CA GLY A 72 9.48 -10.43 0.93
C GLY A 72 9.29 -9.10 1.65
N VAL A 73 8.24 -8.96 2.47
CA VAL A 73 7.98 -7.80 3.32
C VAL A 73 8.03 -8.20 4.79
N THR A 74 8.78 -7.47 5.60
CA THR A 74 8.86 -7.64 7.05
C THR A 74 7.69 -6.92 7.70
N PHE A 75 6.91 -7.63 8.51
CA PHE A 75 5.81 -7.08 9.30
C PHE A 75 6.22 -7.07 10.77
N ASP A 76 6.07 -5.94 11.42
CA ASP A 76 6.16 -5.84 12.87
C ASP A 76 4.79 -6.08 13.51
N GLU A 77 4.76 -6.50 14.78
CA GLU A 77 3.57 -6.94 15.48
C GLU A 77 2.53 -5.82 15.68
N GLN A 78 2.98 -4.58 15.64
CA GLN A 78 2.14 -3.37 15.72
C GLN A 78 1.75 -2.82 14.35
N LEU A 79 2.22 -3.45 13.27
CA LEU A 79 2.01 -3.00 11.89
C LEU A 79 2.45 -1.55 11.64
N THR A 80 3.55 -1.12 12.25
CA THR A 80 4.11 0.22 12.01
C THR A 80 4.81 0.32 10.66
N MET A 81 5.31 -0.80 10.15
CA MET A 81 6.07 -0.96 8.91
C MET A 81 7.41 -0.17 8.90
N SER A 82 7.91 0.24 10.06
CA SER A 82 9.13 1.04 10.15
C SER A 82 10.37 0.26 9.70
N GLU A 83 10.47 -1.00 10.10
CA GLU A 83 11.54 -1.91 9.71
C GLU A 83 11.49 -2.21 8.22
N ALA A 84 10.32 -2.63 7.71
CA ALA A 84 10.10 -2.90 6.29
C ALA A 84 10.51 -1.72 5.40
N VAL A 85 10.06 -0.51 5.76
CA VAL A 85 10.45 0.70 5.02
C VAL A 85 11.96 0.95 5.13
N GLY A 86 12.59 0.69 6.28
CA GLY A 86 14.05 0.78 6.47
C GLY A 86 14.81 -0.14 5.52
N GLU A 87 14.41 -1.40 5.42
CA GLU A 87 14.98 -2.38 4.49
C GLU A 87 14.82 -1.95 3.03
N ILE A 88 13.61 -1.49 2.65
CA ILE A 88 13.33 -1.02 1.29
C ILE A 88 14.21 0.18 0.92
N VAL A 89 14.31 1.17 1.81
CA VAL A 89 15.13 2.38 1.60
C VAL A 89 16.60 2.03 1.47
N THR A 90 17.10 1.12 2.31
CA THR A 90 18.49 0.66 2.26
C THR A 90 18.80 -0.02 0.93
N ALA A 91 17.97 -0.98 0.51
CA ALA A 91 18.14 -1.69 -0.75
C ALA A 91 17.99 -0.75 -1.97
N ALA A 92 17.00 0.16 -1.95
CA ALA A 92 16.82 1.17 -2.99
C ALA A 92 18.01 2.13 -3.07
N GLY A 93 18.59 2.51 -1.93
CA GLY A 93 19.77 3.36 -1.85
C GLY A 93 21.01 2.74 -2.53
N TRP A 94 21.18 1.43 -2.42
CA TRP A 94 22.23 0.71 -3.17
C TRP A 94 21.99 0.73 -4.68
N LYS A 95 20.77 0.42 -5.11
CA LYS A 95 20.38 0.47 -6.52
C LYS A 95 20.55 1.87 -7.11
N LEU A 96 20.11 2.91 -6.38
CA LEU A 96 20.23 4.30 -6.78
C LEU A 96 21.70 4.71 -6.94
N ARG A 97 22.57 4.36 -6.00
CA ARG A 97 24.01 4.64 -6.11
C ARG A 97 24.62 4.02 -7.35
N THR A 98 24.23 2.78 -7.67
CA THR A 98 24.71 2.10 -8.88
C THR A 98 24.25 2.85 -10.14
N LEU A 99 22.99 3.25 -10.22
CA LEU A 99 22.45 4.02 -11.34
C LEU A 99 23.18 5.37 -11.50
N VAL A 100 23.30 6.14 -10.41
CA VAL A 100 23.93 7.49 -10.47
C VAL A 100 25.42 7.43 -10.81
N ARG A 101 26.13 6.35 -10.47
CA ARG A 101 27.54 6.17 -10.89
C ARG A 101 27.72 6.10 -12.40
N THR A 102 26.72 5.62 -13.11
CA THR A 102 26.77 5.46 -14.57
C THR A 102 26.23 6.67 -15.33
N ARG A 103 25.74 7.72 -14.61
CA ARG A 103 25.04 8.86 -15.20
C ARG A 103 25.78 9.54 -16.35
N ARG A 104 27.12 9.56 -16.34
CA ARG A 104 27.94 10.18 -17.39
C ARG A 104 27.80 9.55 -18.78
N PHE A 105 27.17 8.36 -18.86
CA PHE A 105 27.01 7.61 -20.11
C PHE A 105 25.59 7.73 -20.68
N TYR A 106 24.69 8.41 -19.97
CA TYR A 106 23.27 8.45 -20.29
C TYR A 106 22.74 9.89 -20.30
N THR A 107 21.70 10.13 -21.07
CA THR A 107 20.91 11.35 -20.98
C THR A 107 20.00 11.31 -19.76
N ASP A 108 19.43 12.46 -19.36
CA ASP A 108 18.48 12.52 -18.25
C ASP A 108 17.24 11.64 -18.53
N ALA A 109 16.77 11.61 -19.78
CA ALA A 109 15.67 10.76 -20.21
C ALA A 109 15.99 9.27 -20.03
N ASP A 110 17.20 8.83 -20.44
CA ASP A 110 17.65 7.45 -20.26
C ASP A 110 17.74 7.08 -18.78
N LEU A 111 18.27 7.99 -17.94
CA LEU A 111 18.35 7.77 -16.50
C LEU A 111 16.97 7.61 -15.86
N ILE A 112 15.98 8.38 -16.31
CA ILE A 112 14.60 8.24 -15.83
C ILE A 112 13.99 6.91 -16.28
N ILE A 113 14.26 6.45 -17.50
CA ILE A 113 13.82 5.12 -17.97
C ILE A 113 14.44 4.02 -17.10
N LEU A 114 15.74 4.10 -16.84
CA LEU A 114 16.45 3.15 -15.98
C LEU A 114 15.93 3.19 -14.53
N TYR A 115 15.67 4.38 -14.01
CA TYR A 115 15.04 4.53 -12.69
C TYR A 115 13.68 3.83 -12.64
N LYS A 116 12.82 4.06 -13.63
CA LYS A 116 11.50 3.40 -13.69
C LYS A 116 11.62 1.88 -13.74
N ALA A 117 12.54 1.36 -14.55
CA ALA A 117 12.71 -0.07 -14.72
C ALA A 117 13.26 -0.76 -13.47
N HIS A 118 14.23 -0.17 -12.78
CA HIS A 118 15.00 -0.86 -11.74
C HIS A 118 14.68 -0.43 -10.31
N LEU A 119 14.29 0.83 -10.09
CA LEU A 119 13.98 1.36 -8.75
C LEU A 119 12.50 1.52 -8.53
N LEU A 120 11.77 2.13 -9.47
CA LEU A 120 10.36 2.41 -9.28
C LEU A 120 9.55 1.12 -9.10
N SER A 121 9.74 0.13 -9.95
CA SER A 121 9.10 -1.18 -9.83
C SER A 121 9.40 -1.87 -8.49
N PHE A 122 10.65 -1.76 -8.02
CA PHE A 122 11.08 -2.30 -6.72
C PHE A 122 10.40 -1.59 -5.54
N LEU A 123 10.25 -0.26 -5.61
CA LEU A 123 9.58 0.55 -4.58
C LEU A 123 8.06 0.30 -4.56
N GLU A 124 7.44 0.18 -5.75
CA GLU A 124 5.99 0.05 -5.89
C GLU A 124 5.46 -1.36 -5.55
N TYR A 125 6.26 -2.39 -5.76
CA TYR A 125 5.85 -3.78 -5.45
C TYR A 125 5.31 -3.93 -4.02
N ARG A 126 5.89 -3.21 -3.06
CA ARG A 126 5.54 -3.30 -1.64
C ARG A 126 4.48 -2.27 -1.19
N THR A 127 3.97 -1.44 -2.11
CA THR A 127 2.99 -0.40 -1.78
C THR A 127 1.80 -0.90 -0.97
N PRO A 128 1.11 -1.99 -1.32
CA PRO A 128 -0.05 -2.44 -0.54
C PRO A 128 0.26 -2.74 0.92
N ALA A 129 1.42 -3.34 1.17
CA ALA A 129 1.85 -3.72 2.52
C ALA A 129 2.21 -2.51 3.38
N VAL A 130 2.95 -1.52 2.83
CA VAL A 130 3.45 -0.37 3.60
C VAL A 130 2.51 0.84 3.58
N TYR A 131 1.43 0.80 2.81
CA TYR A 131 0.57 1.98 2.57
C TYR A 131 0.01 2.59 3.86
N HIS A 132 -0.35 1.76 4.83
CA HIS A 132 -0.92 2.19 6.11
C HIS A 132 0.12 2.76 7.11
N ALA A 133 1.41 2.74 6.79
CA ALA A 133 2.44 3.35 7.62
C ALA A 133 2.21 4.86 7.79
N THR A 134 2.76 5.43 8.86
CA THR A 134 2.64 6.88 9.11
C THR A 134 3.35 7.69 8.03
N ARG A 135 2.95 8.97 7.87
CA ARG A 135 3.59 9.90 6.93
C ARG A 135 5.11 10.01 7.19
N ALA A 136 5.52 10.05 8.47
CA ALA A 136 6.92 10.15 8.86
C ALA A 136 7.75 8.93 8.37
N ILE A 137 7.15 7.75 8.35
CA ILE A 137 7.80 6.54 7.84
C ILE A 137 7.85 6.56 6.30
N LEU A 138 6.74 6.89 5.64
CA LEU A 138 6.65 6.87 4.18
C LEU A 138 7.51 7.94 3.50
N ILE A 139 7.74 9.09 4.14
CA ILE A 139 8.61 10.15 3.61
C ILE A 139 10.05 9.65 3.38
N ARG A 140 10.47 8.60 4.09
CA ARG A 140 11.79 7.96 3.88
C ARG A 140 11.86 7.27 2.51
N LEU A 141 10.75 6.70 2.02
CA LEU A 141 10.65 6.16 0.66
C LEU A 141 10.66 7.29 -0.36
N ASP A 142 9.87 8.35 -0.10
CA ASP A 142 9.75 9.49 -1.02
C ASP A 142 11.10 10.18 -1.21
N ALA A 143 11.92 10.25 -0.17
CA ALA A 143 13.27 10.80 -0.22
C ALA A 143 14.19 10.09 -1.23
N VAL A 144 13.95 8.81 -1.53
CA VAL A 144 14.74 8.07 -2.54
C VAL A 144 14.51 8.67 -3.93
N GLN A 145 13.25 8.93 -4.31
CA GLN A 145 12.93 9.55 -5.59
C GLN A 145 13.37 11.01 -5.63
N SER A 146 13.12 11.77 -4.58
CA SER A 146 13.55 13.18 -4.50
C SER A 146 15.08 13.33 -4.62
N LYS A 147 15.84 12.38 -4.04
CA LYS A 147 17.29 12.32 -4.20
C LYS A 147 17.67 12.04 -5.66
N PHE A 148 17.04 11.06 -6.29
CA PHE A 148 17.29 10.75 -7.70
C PHE A 148 17.05 11.96 -8.61
N LEU A 149 15.89 12.62 -8.50
CA LEU A 149 15.55 13.78 -9.32
C LEU A 149 16.53 14.92 -9.11
N ARG A 150 16.94 15.19 -7.89
CA ARG A 150 17.98 16.20 -7.59
C ARG A 150 19.34 15.84 -8.20
N ASP A 151 19.75 14.56 -8.14
CA ASP A 151 21.02 14.11 -8.70
C ASP A 151 21.03 14.18 -10.24
N VAL A 152 19.87 14.11 -10.89
CA VAL A 152 19.68 14.24 -12.35
C VAL A 152 19.43 15.71 -12.75
N GLY A 153 18.99 16.58 -11.83
CA GLY A 153 18.70 17.98 -12.10
C GLY A 153 17.31 18.25 -12.68
N VAL A 154 16.36 17.32 -12.46
CA VAL A 154 14.98 17.44 -12.93
C VAL A 154 14.07 17.74 -11.73
N ASP A 155 13.22 18.77 -11.84
CA ASP A 155 12.21 19.06 -10.82
C ASP A 155 11.00 18.11 -10.92
N GLU A 156 10.19 18.04 -9.85
CA GLU A 156 9.10 17.09 -9.78
C GLU A 156 7.95 17.38 -10.77
N VAL A 157 7.69 18.64 -11.10
CA VAL A 157 6.62 19.01 -12.06
C VAL A 157 7.04 18.61 -13.47
N THR A 158 8.29 18.88 -13.85
CA THR A 158 8.87 18.42 -15.11
C THR A 158 8.91 16.89 -15.17
N ALA A 159 9.32 16.21 -14.08
CA ALA A 159 9.34 14.76 -14.01
C ALA A 159 7.94 14.15 -14.22
N LEU A 160 6.91 14.77 -13.66
CA LEU A 160 5.52 14.36 -13.83
C LEU A 160 5.01 14.63 -15.25
N ALA A 161 5.22 15.84 -15.77
CA ALA A 161 4.64 16.31 -17.02
C ALA A 161 5.29 15.67 -18.26
N GLU A 162 6.62 15.65 -18.30
CA GLU A 162 7.38 15.21 -19.47
C GLU A 162 7.70 13.72 -19.44
N PHE A 163 7.95 13.19 -18.25
CA PHE A 163 8.38 11.79 -18.08
C PHE A 163 7.33 10.89 -17.43
N HIS A 164 6.14 11.38 -17.11
CA HIS A 164 5.10 10.62 -16.40
C HIS A 164 5.61 9.96 -15.11
N LEU A 165 6.54 10.63 -14.43
CA LEU A 165 7.12 10.18 -13.16
C LEU A 165 6.53 11.01 -12.02
N ALA A 166 5.32 10.65 -11.59
CA ALA A 166 4.69 11.27 -10.43
C ALA A 166 5.46 10.95 -9.12
N PRO A 167 5.39 11.82 -8.10
CA PRO A 167 5.91 11.52 -6.77
C PRO A 167 5.39 10.18 -6.22
N LEU A 168 6.23 9.46 -5.49
CA LEU A 168 5.85 8.13 -4.95
C LEU A 168 4.61 8.18 -4.07
N GLN A 169 4.39 9.26 -3.31
CA GLN A 169 3.16 9.46 -2.55
C GLN A 169 1.93 9.40 -3.46
N VAL A 170 1.89 10.20 -4.53
CA VAL A 170 0.78 10.25 -5.50
C VAL A 170 0.59 8.88 -6.16
N ARG A 171 1.67 8.23 -6.55
CA ARG A 171 1.63 6.91 -7.18
C ARG A 171 1.05 5.85 -6.26
N ARG A 172 1.42 5.87 -4.96
CA ARG A 172 0.82 4.99 -3.95
C ARG A 172 -0.68 5.22 -3.81
N ASP A 173 -1.10 6.48 -3.74
CA ASP A 173 -2.52 6.82 -3.62
C ASP A 173 -3.32 6.38 -4.86
N ILE A 174 -2.80 6.62 -6.07
CA ILE A 174 -3.41 6.15 -7.33
C ILE A 174 -3.49 4.62 -7.38
N ALA A 175 -2.43 3.92 -6.96
CA ALA A 175 -2.42 2.45 -6.96
C ALA A 175 -3.50 1.88 -6.03
N MET A 176 -3.64 2.45 -4.82
CA MET A 176 -4.63 2.00 -3.84
C MET A 176 -6.06 2.42 -4.22
N LEU A 177 -6.27 3.60 -4.81
CA LEU A 177 -7.55 3.98 -5.42
C LEU A 177 -7.93 3.04 -6.57
N GLY A 178 -6.95 2.60 -7.36
CA GLY A 178 -7.13 1.60 -8.40
C GLY A 178 -7.61 0.25 -7.85
N LEU A 179 -7.13 -0.17 -6.67
CA LEU A 179 -7.62 -1.38 -5.99
C LEU A 179 -9.10 -1.22 -5.59
N ILE A 180 -9.49 -0.07 -5.02
CA ILE A 180 -10.88 0.24 -4.68
C ILE A 180 -11.75 0.21 -5.94
N HIS A 181 -11.32 0.89 -7.01
CA HIS A 181 -12.04 0.94 -8.26
C HIS A 181 -12.20 -0.44 -8.91
N ARG A 182 -11.14 -1.26 -8.88
CA ARG A 182 -11.19 -2.65 -9.34
C ARG A 182 -12.25 -3.46 -8.60
N THR A 183 -12.33 -3.29 -7.28
CA THR A 183 -13.33 -3.96 -6.46
C THR A 183 -14.74 -3.44 -6.76
N ALA A 184 -14.89 -2.13 -6.99
CA ALA A 184 -16.14 -1.52 -7.40
C ALA A 184 -16.67 -2.04 -8.74
N LEU A 185 -15.78 -2.43 -9.65
CA LEU A 185 -16.11 -3.08 -10.94
C LEU A 185 -16.40 -4.59 -10.81
N GLY A 186 -16.39 -5.15 -9.58
CA GLY A 186 -16.55 -6.59 -9.36
C GLY A 186 -15.36 -7.45 -9.79
N LYS A 187 -14.20 -6.83 -10.05
CA LYS A 187 -12.96 -7.49 -10.50
C LYS A 187 -11.88 -7.54 -9.42
N GLY A 188 -12.18 -7.08 -8.21
CA GLY A 188 -11.27 -7.09 -7.06
C GLY A 188 -11.19 -8.46 -6.39
N PRO A 189 -10.24 -8.63 -5.45
CA PRO A 189 -10.19 -9.83 -4.62
C PRO A 189 -11.50 -10.01 -3.84
N PRO A 190 -12.05 -11.25 -3.76
CA PRO A 190 -13.37 -11.49 -3.14
C PRO A 190 -13.50 -10.95 -1.71
N HIS A 191 -12.45 -11.09 -0.89
CA HIS A 191 -12.44 -10.62 0.49
C HIS A 191 -12.48 -9.09 0.63
N PHE A 192 -12.16 -8.33 -0.41
CA PHE A 192 -12.31 -6.87 -0.40
C PHE A 192 -13.75 -6.42 -0.68
N ALA A 193 -14.57 -7.25 -1.33
CA ALA A 193 -15.95 -6.91 -1.63
C ALA A 193 -16.79 -6.62 -0.37
N GLU A 194 -16.43 -7.22 0.77
CA GLU A 194 -17.08 -6.98 2.06
C GLU A 194 -16.80 -5.58 2.61
N HIS A 195 -15.62 -5.02 2.30
CA HIS A 195 -15.17 -3.72 2.80
C HIS A 195 -15.52 -2.56 1.87
N PHE A 196 -15.64 -2.81 0.56
CA PHE A 196 -15.90 -1.80 -0.46
C PHE A 196 -17.31 -1.95 -1.06
N LYS A 197 -18.32 -1.88 -0.20
CA LYS A 197 -19.74 -2.01 -0.59
C LYS A 197 -20.25 -0.68 -1.16
N ARG A 198 -20.89 -0.73 -2.32
CA ARG A 198 -21.59 0.42 -2.90
C ARG A 198 -22.95 0.64 -2.23
N GLN A 199 -23.22 1.89 -1.87
CA GLN A 199 -24.54 2.36 -1.46
C GLN A 199 -25.00 3.36 -2.55
N GLY A 200 -25.66 2.86 -3.59
CA GLY A 200 -25.98 3.66 -4.75
C GLY A 200 -24.72 4.10 -5.51
N ARG A 201 -24.52 5.43 -5.65
CA ARG A 201 -23.34 6.01 -6.32
C ARG A 201 -22.09 6.00 -5.43
N LEU A 202 -22.27 6.13 -4.12
CA LEU A 202 -21.19 6.24 -3.15
C LEU A 202 -20.85 4.86 -2.55
N MET A 203 -19.64 4.73 -2.04
CA MET A 203 -19.26 3.60 -1.17
C MET A 203 -19.50 3.96 0.29
N HIS A 204 -19.85 2.96 1.10
CA HIS A 204 -19.86 3.10 2.54
C HIS A 204 -18.43 3.44 3.04
N ASP A 205 -18.31 4.52 3.83
CA ASP A 205 -17.03 4.94 4.39
C ASP A 205 -16.72 4.17 5.68
N PRO A 206 -15.74 3.25 5.69
CA PRO A 206 -15.41 2.47 6.89
C PRO A 206 -14.96 3.29 8.11
N ARG A 207 -14.61 4.58 7.90
CA ARG A 207 -14.25 5.48 9.01
C ARG A 207 -15.44 5.92 9.85
N SER A 208 -16.66 5.78 9.32
CA SER A 208 -17.88 5.98 10.12
C SER A 208 -18.07 4.87 11.17
N ASP A 209 -17.57 3.67 10.89
CA ASP A 209 -17.71 2.52 11.76
C ASP A 209 -16.53 2.39 12.74
N CYS A 210 -15.35 2.86 12.32
CA CYS A 210 -14.12 2.74 13.10
C CYS A 210 -13.21 3.96 12.94
N SER A 211 -12.99 4.70 14.03
CA SER A 211 -12.16 5.89 14.08
C SER A 211 -10.66 5.61 14.26
N ALA A 212 -10.24 4.33 14.28
CA ALA A 212 -8.85 3.96 14.52
C ALA A 212 -7.89 4.65 13.51
N PRO A 213 -6.76 5.20 13.98
CA PRO A 213 -5.80 5.88 13.10
C PRO A 213 -5.26 4.99 11.96
N LEU A 214 -5.16 3.69 12.18
CA LEU A 214 -4.74 2.72 11.18
C LEU A 214 -5.73 2.68 10.00
N ILE A 215 -7.03 2.63 10.28
CA ILE A 215 -8.08 2.64 9.26
C ILE A 215 -8.01 3.91 8.42
N LYS A 216 -7.88 5.08 9.07
CA LYS A 216 -7.84 6.38 8.38
C LYS A 216 -6.71 6.49 7.36
N ARG A 217 -5.55 5.87 7.62
CA ARG A 217 -4.38 5.91 6.72
C ARG A 217 -4.20 4.67 5.84
N SER A 218 -5.09 3.68 5.95
CA SER A 218 -5.11 2.48 5.11
C SER A 218 -5.88 2.69 3.80
N ALA A 219 -5.97 1.63 2.97
CA ALA A 219 -6.83 1.61 1.80
C ALA A 219 -8.31 1.91 2.12
N LEU A 220 -8.77 1.50 3.31
CA LEU A 220 -10.14 1.78 3.77
C LEU A 220 -10.37 3.28 3.96
N GLY A 221 -9.36 4.03 4.42
CA GLY A 221 -9.45 5.48 4.54
C GLY A 221 -9.57 6.23 3.20
N LEU A 222 -9.10 5.61 2.11
CA LEU A 222 -9.24 6.17 0.74
C LEU A 222 -10.67 6.13 0.19
N VAL A 223 -11.59 5.40 0.80
CA VAL A 223 -12.99 5.34 0.34
C VAL A 223 -13.61 6.75 0.32
N ALA A 224 -13.32 7.58 1.32
CA ALA A 224 -13.81 8.94 1.32
C ALA A 224 -13.23 9.78 0.18
N VAL A 225 -11.95 9.63 -0.12
CA VAL A 225 -11.30 10.28 -1.28
C VAL A 225 -11.93 9.78 -2.58
N TYR A 226 -12.15 8.46 -2.70
CA TYR A 226 -12.83 7.86 -3.86
C TYR A 226 -14.23 8.44 -4.07
N ASN A 227 -14.99 8.65 -2.99
CA ASN A 227 -16.33 9.24 -3.03
C ASN A 227 -16.35 10.73 -3.46
N MET A 228 -15.24 11.45 -3.26
CA MET A 228 -15.08 12.84 -3.69
C MET A 228 -14.58 12.98 -5.14
N LEU A 229 -14.16 11.89 -5.79
CA LEU A 229 -13.67 11.96 -7.16
C LEU A 229 -14.78 12.37 -8.15
N PRO A 230 -14.41 13.10 -9.22
CA PRO A 230 -15.34 13.48 -10.27
C PRO A 230 -16.07 12.26 -10.85
N PRO A 231 -17.39 12.35 -11.12
CA PRO A 231 -18.18 11.24 -11.66
C PRO A 231 -17.60 10.64 -12.93
N ARG A 232 -17.03 11.47 -13.80
CA ARG A 232 -16.40 11.03 -15.05
C ARG A 232 -15.23 10.05 -14.81
N ILE A 233 -14.44 10.26 -13.75
CA ILE A 233 -13.31 9.39 -13.41
C ILE A 233 -13.82 8.08 -12.83
N VAL A 234 -14.81 8.14 -11.92
CA VAL A 234 -15.39 6.94 -11.30
C VAL A 234 -16.21 6.10 -12.30
N ALA A 235 -16.66 6.70 -13.42
CA ALA A 235 -17.34 5.99 -14.49
C ALA A 235 -16.41 5.19 -15.42
N SER A 236 -15.08 5.25 -15.24
CA SER A 236 -14.12 4.51 -16.05
C SER A 236 -14.38 3.00 -15.99
N GLU A 237 -14.43 2.33 -17.12
CA GLU A 237 -14.70 0.89 -17.21
C GLU A 237 -13.49 0.01 -16.95
N THR A 238 -12.30 0.61 -17.01
CA THR A 238 -11.04 -0.11 -16.78
C THR A 238 -10.18 0.57 -15.72
N ILE A 239 -9.38 -0.21 -15.01
CA ILE A 239 -8.45 0.29 -14.02
C ILE A 239 -7.39 1.18 -14.67
N LYS A 240 -6.94 0.81 -15.87
CA LYS A 240 -5.92 1.55 -16.61
C LYS A 240 -6.41 2.97 -16.95
N THR A 241 -7.61 3.10 -17.46
CA THR A 241 -8.22 4.40 -17.77
C THR A 241 -8.41 5.22 -16.49
N PHE A 242 -8.95 4.59 -15.44
CA PHE A 242 -9.14 5.24 -14.14
C PHE A 242 -7.82 5.81 -13.56
N GLN A 243 -6.76 5.02 -13.54
CA GLN A 243 -5.46 5.46 -13.03
C GLN A 243 -4.82 6.51 -13.93
N HIS A 244 -5.00 6.41 -15.23
CA HIS A 244 -4.54 7.43 -16.20
C HIS A 244 -5.23 8.77 -15.95
N ASP A 245 -6.56 8.78 -15.82
CA ASP A 245 -7.35 10.00 -15.59
C ASP A 245 -6.99 10.67 -14.26
N LEU A 246 -6.71 9.88 -13.22
CA LEU A 246 -6.18 10.42 -11.95
C LEU A 246 -4.80 11.06 -12.14
N GLN A 247 -3.91 10.43 -12.86
CA GLN A 247 -2.57 10.98 -13.12
C GLN A 247 -2.65 12.26 -13.95
N GLU A 248 -3.49 12.30 -14.96
CA GLU A 248 -3.76 13.49 -15.78
C GLU A 248 -4.31 14.65 -14.93
N MET A 249 -5.25 14.36 -14.02
CA MET A 249 -5.79 15.36 -13.10
C MET A 249 -4.68 15.96 -12.23
N ILE A 250 -3.83 15.13 -11.65
CA ILE A 250 -2.70 15.59 -10.82
C ILE A 250 -1.70 16.38 -11.66
N CYS A 251 -1.40 15.95 -12.88
CA CYS A 251 -0.50 16.66 -13.79
C CYS A 251 -1.00 18.08 -14.08
N LYS A 252 -2.29 18.23 -14.38
CA LYS A 252 -2.91 19.55 -14.63
C LYS A 252 -2.86 20.46 -13.40
N LEU A 253 -3.11 19.91 -12.20
CA LEU A 253 -3.01 20.67 -10.95
C LEU A 253 -1.59 21.13 -10.66
N ALA A 254 -0.61 20.25 -10.88
CA ALA A 254 0.81 20.58 -10.70
C ALA A 254 1.27 21.68 -11.69
N GLN A 255 0.91 21.56 -12.96
CA GLN A 255 1.23 22.56 -14.00
C GLN A 255 0.53 23.90 -13.75
N ALA A 256 -0.68 23.89 -13.18
CA ALA A 256 -1.38 25.10 -12.77
C ALA A 256 -0.82 25.73 -11.48
N GLY A 257 0.19 25.14 -10.87
CA GLY A 257 0.80 25.64 -9.64
C GLY A 257 -0.07 25.48 -8.39
N TYR A 258 -1.03 24.55 -8.38
CA TYR A 258 -1.89 24.32 -7.20
C TYR A 258 -1.04 23.85 -5.99
N PRO A 259 -1.02 24.56 -4.86
CA PRO A 259 -0.04 24.30 -3.80
C PRO A 259 -0.15 22.90 -3.18
N GLN A 260 -1.35 22.32 -3.14
CA GLN A 260 -1.65 21.04 -2.50
C GLN A 260 -1.83 19.90 -3.50
N TRP A 261 -1.31 20.01 -4.72
CA TRP A 261 -1.50 19.00 -5.75
C TRP A 261 -1.03 17.59 -5.35
N ARG A 262 0.01 17.48 -4.50
CA ARG A 262 0.52 16.19 -4.02
C ARG A 262 -0.42 15.50 -3.04
N GLU A 263 -1.18 16.27 -2.27
CA GLU A 263 -2.12 15.80 -1.25
C GLU A 263 -3.53 15.55 -1.81
N THR A 264 -3.80 15.90 -3.06
CA THR A 264 -5.14 15.82 -3.69
C THR A 264 -5.77 14.43 -3.64
N LEU A 265 -4.98 13.36 -3.60
CA LEU A 265 -5.47 11.98 -3.52
C LEU A 265 -5.18 11.32 -2.17
N SER A 266 -4.63 12.03 -1.20
CA SER A 266 -4.20 11.46 0.07
C SER A 266 -5.33 11.36 1.09
N PRO A 267 -5.53 10.23 1.78
CA PRO A 267 -6.53 10.09 2.84
C PRO A 267 -6.09 10.67 4.19
N ARG A 268 -4.86 11.25 4.26
CA ARG A 268 -4.19 11.58 5.52
C ARG A 268 -4.52 12.96 6.06
N GLY A 269 -5.19 13.79 5.27
CA GLY A 269 -5.70 15.10 5.70
C GLY A 269 -7.08 15.03 6.36
N ALA A 270 -7.51 16.16 6.94
CA ALA A 270 -8.90 16.33 7.37
C ALA A 270 -9.81 16.42 6.14
N LEU A 271 -10.99 15.81 6.21
CA LEU A 271 -11.90 15.77 5.04
C LEU A 271 -12.50 17.14 4.73
N GLU A 272 -12.76 17.91 5.76
CA GLU A 272 -13.39 19.23 5.66
C GLU A 272 -12.51 20.22 4.87
N THR A 273 -11.20 20.02 4.95
CA THR A 273 -10.19 20.84 4.24
C THR A 273 -9.49 20.09 3.12
N HIS A 274 -10.05 18.96 2.70
CA HIS A 274 -9.42 18.13 1.68
C HIS A 274 -9.39 18.86 0.32
N PRO A 275 -8.27 18.81 -0.44
CA PRO A 275 -8.14 19.53 -1.70
C PRO A 275 -9.26 19.29 -2.71
N LEU A 276 -9.82 18.08 -2.78
CA LEU A 276 -10.93 17.76 -3.67
C LEU A 276 -12.21 18.50 -3.34
N VAL A 277 -12.44 18.92 -2.08
CA VAL A 277 -13.63 19.69 -1.69
C VAL A 277 -13.62 21.09 -2.31
N SER A 278 -12.43 21.66 -2.48
CA SER A 278 -12.27 23.01 -3.05
C SER A 278 -12.17 23.01 -4.58
N LEU A 279 -11.96 21.85 -5.20
CA LEU A 279 -11.74 21.71 -6.65
C LEU A 279 -13.04 21.40 -7.41
N PHE A 280 -14.05 20.86 -6.74
CA PHE A 280 -15.32 20.40 -7.32
C PHE A 280 -16.51 20.75 -6.42
#